data_1473210cb1d0b5247fb88c18ba952ffe
#
_entry.id   1473210cb1d0b5247fb88c18ba952ffe
#
_cell.length_a   1.000
_cell.length_b   1.000
_cell.length_c   1.000
_cell.angle_alpha   90.00
_cell.angle_beta   90.00
_cell.angle_gamma   90.00
#
_symmetry.space_group_name_H-M   'P 1'
#
loop_
_entity.id
_entity.type
_entity.pdbx_description
1 polymer ?
#
loop_
_entity_poly.entity_id
_entity_poly.type
_entity_poly.pdbx_seq_one_letter_code
_entity_poly.pdbx_strand_id
1 'polypeptide(L)'
;SNNIKILKNTLVTTYNFSDHLIALEDKNVGKPQDNEKPELVLHKIRTKHTILANGHIERFITFRNNDLPGVMLAASFEKYLNRYGVVPDESPVIFTNNSSTYSLLKSLTDLGHKPKAYVDIRDQKSIEKETVELLEKFNIPFYPKSEIEGCEGQKEVKKVSIRTKKNQISKIKTSMLCVSGGFNPDIHLFTQSK
;
A
#
# COMPACT_ATOMS: atom_id res chain seq x y z
N SER A 1 -0.48 14.01 -30.96
CA SER A 1 0.53 15.08 -30.82
C SER A 1 1.91 14.42 -30.67
N ASN A 2 2.80 14.70 -31.62
CA ASN A 2 4.10 14.03 -31.77
C ASN A 2 5.20 14.54 -30.79
N ASN A 3 4.85 15.21 -29.70
CA ASN A 3 5.83 15.89 -28.84
C ASN A 3 6.10 15.18 -27.52
N ILE A 4 5.55 13.99 -27.29
CA ILE A 4 5.76 13.24 -26.05
C ILE A 4 6.56 11.97 -26.35
N LYS A 5 7.74 11.84 -25.72
CA LYS A 5 8.54 10.61 -25.76
C LYS A 5 8.38 9.88 -24.43
N ILE A 6 7.92 8.62 -24.49
CA ILE A 6 7.78 7.75 -23.33
C ILE A 6 8.91 6.73 -23.35
N LEU A 7 9.72 6.69 -22.30
CA LEU A 7 10.74 5.66 -22.07
C LEU A 7 10.14 4.61 -21.12
N LYS A 8 9.81 3.44 -21.67
CA LYS A 8 9.31 2.30 -20.88
C LYS A 8 10.49 1.51 -20.30
N ASN A 9 10.25 0.73 -19.22
CA ASN A 9 11.27 -0.11 -18.58
C ASN A 9 12.54 0.69 -18.24
N THR A 10 12.38 1.94 -17.83
CA THR A 10 13.45 2.90 -17.62
C THR A 10 13.41 3.41 -16.19
N LEU A 11 14.52 3.24 -15.49
CA LEU A 11 14.70 3.72 -14.12
C LEU A 11 15.58 4.96 -14.12
N VAL A 12 15.10 6.08 -13.59
CA VAL A 12 15.94 7.24 -13.30
C VAL A 12 16.74 6.95 -12.04
N THR A 13 18.06 6.85 -12.18
CA THR A 13 18.97 6.48 -11.08
C THR A 13 19.56 7.69 -10.38
N THR A 14 19.69 8.80 -11.09
CA THR A 14 20.40 9.98 -10.57
C THR A 14 19.80 11.26 -11.13
N TYR A 15 19.74 12.28 -10.29
CA TYR A 15 19.38 13.64 -10.65
C TYR A 15 20.47 14.60 -10.17
N ASN A 16 21.31 15.08 -11.09
CA ASN A 16 22.46 15.94 -10.78
C ASN A 16 22.23 17.38 -11.22
N PHE A 17 22.66 18.33 -10.39
CA PHE A 17 22.76 19.75 -10.74
C PHE A 17 21.53 20.33 -11.42
N SER A 18 20.34 20.07 -10.89
CA SER A 18 19.04 20.65 -11.30
C SER A 18 18.59 20.40 -12.73
N ASP A 19 19.46 20.00 -13.68
CA ASP A 19 19.11 19.86 -15.08
C ASP A 19 19.53 18.53 -15.75
N HIS A 20 20.30 17.68 -15.04
CA HIS A 20 20.80 16.41 -15.58
C HIS A 20 20.19 15.20 -14.90
N LEU A 21 19.53 14.35 -15.65
CA LEU A 21 19.01 13.07 -15.23
C LEU A 21 19.82 11.93 -15.89
N ILE A 22 20.12 10.92 -15.11
CA ILE A 22 20.66 9.67 -15.62
C ILE A 22 19.58 8.61 -15.47
N ALA A 23 19.24 7.96 -16.58
CA ALA A 23 18.26 6.90 -16.60
C ALA A 23 18.80 5.65 -17.28
N LEU A 24 18.46 4.47 -16.75
CA LEU A 24 18.84 3.19 -17.26
C LEU A 24 17.62 2.48 -17.83
N GLU A 25 17.62 2.21 -19.13
CA GLU A 25 16.57 1.48 -19.83
C GLU A 25 17.00 0.01 -20.04
N ASP A 26 16.14 -0.92 -19.64
CA ASP A 26 16.30 -2.35 -19.95
C ASP A 26 15.52 -2.71 -21.20
N LYS A 27 16.22 -3.05 -22.29
CA LYS A 27 15.65 -3.40 -23.59
C LYS A 27 15.11 -4.84 -23.64
N ASN A 28 15.43 -5.66 -22.66
CA ASN A 28 15.10 -7.09 -22.66
C ASN A 28 13.89 -7.45 -21.81
N VAL A 29 13.28 -6.48 -21.11
CA VAL A 29 12.07 -6.73 -20.33
C VAL A 29 10.96 -7.29 -21.22
N GLY A 30 10.48 -8.49 -20.86
CA GLY A 30 9.40 -9.19 -21.58
C GLY A 30 9.84 -10.01 -22.79
N LYS A 31 11.14 -10.07 -23.08
CA LYS A 31 11.68 -11.01 -24.07
C LYS A 31 11.97 -12.38 -23.39
N PRO A 32 11.90 -13.51 -24.13
CA PRO A 32 12.36 -14.79 -23.61
C PRO A 32 13.81 -14.69 -23.14
N GLN A 33 14.13 -15.29 -22.02
CA GLN A 33 15.51 -15.39 -21.52
C GLN A 33 16.27 -16.46 -22.36
N ASP A 34 16.58 -16.14 -23.59
CA ASP A 34 17.58 -16.89 -24.36
C ASP A 34 18.93 -16.25 -24.10
N ASN A 35 19.73 -16.79 -23.18
CA ASN A 35 21.17 -16.58 -22.96
C ASN A 35 21.83 -15.25 -23.45
N GLU A 36 21.03 -14.28 -23.88
CA GLU A 36 21.47 -12.97 -24.30
C GLU A 36 21.79 -12.11 -23.07
N LYS A 37 22.96 -11.50 -23.11
CA LYS A 37 23.35 -10.51 -22.10
C LYS A 37 22.31 -9.41 -22.04
N PRO A 38 21.95 -8.90 -20.83
CA PRO A 38 21.02 -7.80 -20.71
C PRO A 38 21.50 -6.59 -21.50
N GLU A 39 20.66 -6.12 -22.42
CA GLU A 39 20.94 -4.88 -23.17
C GLU A 39 20.43 -3.70 -22.35
N LEU A 40 21.36 -2.99 -21.73
CA LEU A 40 21.09 -1.80 -20.93
C LEU A 40 21.53 -0.56 -21.69
N VAL A 41 20.63 0.41 -21.79
CA VAL A 41 20.89 1.71 -22.42
C VAL A 41 20.93 2.81 -21.36
N LEU A 42 22.06 3.48 -21.25
CA LEU A 42 22.20 4.64 -20.36
C LEU A 42 21.77 5.91 -21.09
N HIS A 43 20.72 6.54 -20.59
CA HIS A 43 20.26 7.84 -21.07
C HIS A 43 20.81 8.96 -20.21
N LYS A 44 21.47 9.94 -20.85
CA LYS A 44 21.81 11.24 -20.25
C LYS A 44 20.80 12.25 -20.75
N ILE A 45 19.96 12.75 -19.86
CA ILE A 45 18.85 13.63 -20.20
C ILE A 45 19.10 15.00 -19.58
N ARG A 46 19.10 16.03 -20.40
CA ARG A 46 19.17 17.43 -19.95
C ARG A 46 17.82 18.09 -20.11
N THR A 47 17.34 18.73 -19.04
CA THR A 47 16.00 19.32 -19.01
C THR A 47 16.06 20.77 -18.53
N LYS A 48 15.13 21.60 -19.00
CA LYS A 48 14.91 22.93 -18.42
C LYS A 48 14.06 22.86 -17.15
N HIS A 49 13.15 21.92 -17.09
CA HIS A 49 12.26 21.68 -15.94
C HIS A 49 12.08 20.19 -15.75
N THR A 50 12.05 19.74 -14.51
CA THR A 50 11.80 18.35 -14.15
C THR A 50 10.61 18.27 -13.21
N ILE A 51 9.67 17.37 -13.50
CA ILE A 51 8.57 17.03 -12.60
C ILE A 51 8.87 15.65 -12.02
N LEU A 52 9.08 15.57 -10.72
CA LEU A 52 9.28 14.32 -10.01
C LEU A 52 7.93 13.79 -9.51
N ALA A 53 7.56 12.60 -9.96
CA ALA A 53 6.33 11.91 -9.58
C ALA A 53 6.65 10.49 -9.10
N ASN A 54 7.60 10.37 -8.15
CA ASN A 54 8.19 9.11 -7.69
C ASN A 54 7.22 8.25 -6.86
N GLY A 55 6.08 8.83 -6.45
CA GLY A 55 5.13 8.16 -5.57
C GLY A 55 5.53 8.22 -4.10
N HIS A 56 5.19 7.18 -3.36
CA HIS A 56 5.31 7.15 -1.91
C HIS A 56 5.46 5.72 -1.41
N ILE A 57 5.97 5.59 -0.19
CA ILE A 57 6.12 4.33 0.53
C ILE A 57 5.12 4.31 1.68
N GLU A 58 4.29 3.28 1.74
CA GLU A 58 3.31 3.11 2.81
C GLU A 58 4.03 2.81 4.13
N ARG A 59 3.58 3.48 5.20
CA ARG A 59 4.09 3.26 6.56
C ARG A 59 3.32 2.17 7.27
N PHE A 60 4.02 1.40 8.03
CA PHE A 60 3.46 0.42 8.93
C PHE A 60 3.07 1.05 10.28
N ILE A 61 2.05 0.51 10.96
CA ILE A 61 1.73 0.83 12.35
C ILE A 61 2.17 -0.36 13.19
N THR A 62 3.04 -0.12 14.18
CA THR A 62 3.62 -1.17 15.01
C THR A 62 2.66 -1.60 16.13
N PHE A 63 2.60 -2.90 16.38
CA PHE A 63 1.88 -3.55 17.48
C PHE A 63 2.54 -4.89 17.80
N ARG A 64 2.08 -5.57 18.85
CA ARG A 64 2.68 -6.84 19.27
C ARG A 64 2.45 -7.95 18.23
N ASN A 65 3.52 -8.69 17.87
CA ASN A 65 3.53 -9.77 16.88
C ASN A 65 3.09 -9.31 15.48
N ASN A 66 3.48 -8.10 15.09
CA ASN A 66 3.19 -7.53 13.77
C ASN A 66 4.01 -8.16 12.63
N ASP A 67 4.94 -9.03 12.96
CA ASP A 67 5.81 -9.78 12.05
C ASP A 67 5.24 -11.16 11.66
N LEU A 68 4.10 -11.54 12.21
CA LEU A 68 3.46 -12.81 11.85
C LEU A 68 3.01 -12.83 10.39
N PRO A 69 3.26 -13.93 9.64
CA PRO A 69 2.65 -14.14 8.33
C PRO A 69 1.13 -13.95 8.38
N GLY A 70 0.61 -13.20 7.42
CA GLY A 70 -0.79 -12.74 7.39
C GLY A 70 -0.96 -11.27 7.79
N VAL A 71 0.08 -10.62 8.33
CA VAL A 71 0.11 -9.16 8.49
C VAL A 71 0.81 -8.55 7.28
N MET A 72 0.17 -7.60 6.61
CA MET A 72 0.74 -6.93 5.45
C MET A 72 0.24 -5.49 5.29
N LEU A 73 0.94 -4.70 4.49
CA LEU A 73 0.51 -3.35 4.13
C LEU A 73 -0.77 -3.39 3.28
N ALA A 74 -1.68 -2.46 3.54
CA ALA A 74 -2.96 -2.37 2.85
C ALA A 74 -2.80 -2.15 1.34
N ALA A 75 -1.90 -1.24 0.92
CA ALA A 75 -1.61 -1.00 -0.49
C ALA A 75 -0.97 -2.21 -1.19
N SER A 76 -0.16 -3.00 -0.47
CA SER A 76 0.39 -4.24 -1.02
C SER A 76 -0.70 -5.27 -1.27
N PHE A 77 -1.62 -5.44 -0.33
CA PHE A 77 -2.75 -6.34 -0.50
C PHE A 77 -3.68 -5.87 -1.64
N GLU A 78 -4.00 -4.59 -1.70
CA GLU A 78 -4.78 -4.01 -2.80
C GLU A 78 -4.13 -4.25 -4.16
N LYS A 79 -2.80 -4.18 -4.25
CA LYS A 79 -2.06 -4.50 -5.47
C LYS A 79 -2.18 -5.98 -5.86
N TYR A 80 -2.11 -6.90 -4.89
CA TYR A 80 -2.36 -8.33 -5.16
C TYR A 80 -3.77 -8.56 -5.67
N LEU A 81 -4.75 -7.93 -5.04
CA LEU A 81 -6.15 -8.02 -5.41
C LEU A 81 -6.40 -7.49 -6.84
N ASN A 82 -6.01 -6.23 -7.11
CA ASN A 82 -6.38 -5.53 -8.34
C ASN A 82 -5.51 -5.92 -9.55
N ARG A 83 -4.22 -6.24 -9.33
CA ARG A 83 -3.31 -6.53 -10.44
C ARG A 83 -3.17 -8.01 -10.73
N TYR A 84 -3.26 -8.86 -9.72
CA TYR A 84 -2.99 -10.29 -9.86
C TYR A 84 -4.23 -11.15 -9.62
N GLY A 85 -5.37 -10.56 -9.24
CA GLY A 85 -6.61 -11.29 -8.95
C GLY A 85 -6.49 -12.24 -7.76
N VAL A 86 -5.54 -11.99 -6.86
CA VAL A 86 -5.34 -12.82 -5.66
C VAL A 86 -6.28 -12.34 -4.57
N VAL A 87 -7.18 -13.21 -4.17
CA VAL A 87 -8.11 -12.99 -3.06
C VAL A 87 -7.75 -13.97 -1.96
N PRO A 88 -7.68 -13.56 -0.70
CA PRO A 88 -7.43 -14.47 0.41
C PRO A 88 -8.64 -15.37 0.65
N ASP A 89 -8.41 -16.58 1.16
CA ASP A 89 -9.48 -17.51 1.55
C ASP A 89 -10.37 -16.93 2.66
N GLU A 90 -9.79 -16.07 3.51
CA GLU A 90 -10.53 -15.39 4.56
C GLU A 90 -10.49 -13.86 4.39
N SER A 91 -11.63 -13.22 4.67
CA SER A 91 -11.74 -11.77 4.66
C SER A 91 -10.82 -11.13 5.72
N PRO A 92 -10.07 -10.06 5.36
CA PRO A 92 -9.12 -9.43 6.25
C PRO A 92 -9.79 -8.58 7.35
N VAL A 93 -9.03 -8.28 8.40
CA VAL A 93 -9.23 -7.07 9.21
C VAL A 93 -8.43 -5.94 8.58
N ILE A 94 -8.99 -4.73 8.50
CA ILE A 94 -8.31 -3.53 8.02
C ILE A 94 -8.00 -2.64 9.23
N PHE A 95 -6.75 -2.18 9.36
CA PHE A 95 -6.31 -1.28 10.42
C PHE A 95 -5.60 -0.06 9.84
N THR A 96 -6.05 1.13 10.24
CA THR A 96 -5.53 2.37 9.67
C THR A 96 -5.58 3.57 10.63
N ASN A 97 -4.86 4.63 10.26
CA ASN A 97 -4.94 5.97 10.85
C ASN A 97 -5.19 7.05 9.77
N ASN A 98 -5.58 6.64 8.57
CA ASN A 98 -5.70 7.54 7.41
C ASN A 98 -6.77 7.02 6.43
N SER A 99 -7.03 7.79 5.37
CA SER A 99 -8.13 7.53 4.43
C SER A 99 -7.76 6.67 3.23
N SER A 100 -6.48 6.31 3.06
CA SER A 100 -6.03 5.58 1.88
C SER A 100 -6.61 4.17 1.77
N THR A 101 -7.00 3.56 2.89
CA THR A 101 -7.60 2.23 2.91
C THR A 101 -9.04 2.19 2.38
N TYR A 102 -9.64 3.34 2.05
CA TYR A 102 -10.95 3.39 1.39
C TYR A 102 -10.93 2.65 0.03
N SER A 103 -9.87 2.82 -0.75
CA SER A 103 -9.73 2.12 -2.04
C SER A 103 -9.71 0.61 -1.88
N LEU A 104 -8.97 0.10 -0.89
CA LEU A 104 -8.97 -1.33 -0.56
C LEU A 104 -10.36 -1.80 -0.08
N LEU A 105 -11.00 -1.05 0.83
CA LEU A 105 -12.32 -1.37 1.32
C LEU A 105 -13.33 -1.47 0.16
N LYS A 106 -13.29 -0.49 -0.74
CA LYS A 106 -14.13 -0.46 -1.93
C LYS A 106 -13.84 -1.63 -2.88
N SER A 107 -12.58 -1.89 -3.19
CA SER A 107 -12.19 -3.01 -4.07
C SER A 107 -12.67 -4.35 -3.53
N LEU A 108 -12.52 -4.58 -2.23
CA LEU A 108 -13.02 -5.80 -1.58
C LEU A 108 -14.54 -5.93 -1.70
N THR A 109 -15.27 -4.88 -1.37
CA THR A 109 -16.75 -4.90 -1.39
C THR A 109 -17.31 -5.01 -2.80
N ASP A 110 -16.67 -4.39 -3.79
CA ASP A 110 -17.06 -4.51 -5.21
C ASP A 110 -16.88 -5.95 -5.74
N LEU A 111 -15.92 -6.70 -5.19
CA LEU A 111 -15.70 -8.11 -5.50
C LEU A 111 -16.55 -9.08 -4.64
N GLY A 112 -17.42 -8.54 -3.79
CA GLY A 112 -18.27 -9.36 -2.90
C GLY A 112 -17.56 -9.86 -1.63
N HIS A 113 -16.32 -9.40 -1.37
CA HIS A 113 -15.57 -9.72 -0.15
C HIS A 113 -15.81 -8.68 0.92
N LYS A 114 -16.15 -9.14 2.12
CA LYS A 114 -16.49 -8.27 3.24
C LYS A 114 -15.41 -8.37 4.32
N PRO A 115 -14.68 -7.28 4.62
CA PRO A 115 -13.74 -7.29 5.74
C PRO A 115 -14.42 -7.73 7.04
N LYS A 116 -13.70 -8.49 7.87
CA LYS A 116 -14.21 -8.93 9.18
C LYS A 116 -14.34 -7.77 10.17
N ALA A 117 -13.51 -6.74 10.01
CA ALA A 117 -13.60 -5.48 10.74
C ALA A 117 -12.81 -4.38 10.05
N TYR A 118 -13.19 -3.15 10.33
CA TYR A 118 -12.44 -1.93 10.01
C TYR A 118 -12.10 -1.21 11.33
N VAL A 119 -10.81 -1.05 11.59
CA VAL A 119 -10.28 -0.45 12.82
C VAL A 119 -9.56 0.84 12.45
N ASP A 120 -9.95 1.95 13.05
CA ASP A 120 -9.33 3.25 12.80
C ASP A 120 -8.95 3.94 14.12
N ILE A 121 -7.72 4.40 14.20
CA ILE A 121 -7.21 5.14 15.36
C ILE A 121 -7.94 6.48 15.51
N ARG A 122 -8.37 7.07 14.40
CA ARG A 122 -9.07 8.36 14.39
C ARG A 122 -10.48 8.26 14.99
N ASP A 123 -10.98 9.41 15.43
CA ASP A 123 -12.39 9.54 15.77
C ASP A 123 -13.28 9.40 14.52
N GLN A 124 -14.44 8.80 14.66
CA GLN A 124 -15.40 8.65 13.58
C GLN A 124 -15.70 9.97 12.85
N LYS A 125 -15.72 11.10 13.59
CA LYS A 125 -15.95 12.42 13.02
C LYS A 125 -14.84 12.91 12.07
N SER A 126 -13.66 12.30 12.16
CA SER A 126 -12.49 12.62 11.33
C SER A 126 -12.32 11.64 10.16
N ILE A 127 -13.23 10.71 10.00
CA ILE A 127 -13.25 9.73 8.92
C ILE A 127 -14.20 10.21 7.83
N GLU A 128 -13.82 10.05 6.59
CA GLU A 128 -14.59 10.47 5.43
C GLU A 128 -15.96 9.78 5.42
N LYS A 129 -16.98 10.56 5.08
CA LYS A 129 -18.38 10.14 5.08
C LYS A 129 -18.58 8.91 4.18
N GLU A 130 -17.94 8.90 3.02
CA GLU A 130 -18.01 7.80 2.05
C GLU A 130 -17.51 6.47 2.65
N THR A 131 -16.49 6.53 3.50
CA THR A 131 -15.98 5.34 4.20
C THR A 131 -17.01 4.80 5.18
N VAL A 132 -17.60 5.69 5.99
CA VAL A 132 -18.61 5.30 6.98
C VAL A 132 -19.86 4.73 6.31
N GLU A 133 -20.35 5.38 5.26
CA GLU A 133 -21.50 4.92 4.46
C GLU A 133 -21.25 3.53 3.85
N LEU A 134 -20.01 3.28 3.37
CA LEU A 134 -19.66 1.98 2.81
C LEU A 134 -19.63 0.88 3.88
N LEU A 135 -19.08 1.19 5.06
CA LEU A 135 -19.06 0.27 6.21
C LEU A 135 -20.47 -0.10 6.67
N GLU A 136 -21.36 0.89 6.76
CA GLU A 136 -22.77 0.71 7.13
C GLU A 136 -23.53 -0.10 6.07
N LYS A 137 -23.40 0.27 4.79
CA LYS A 137 -24.04 -0.42 3.66
C LYS A 137 -23.76 -1.92 3.65
N PHE A 138 -22.53 -2.31 3.95
CA PHE A 138 -22.11 -3.71 3.95
C PHE A 138 -22.16 -4.36 5.34
N ASN A 139 -22.66 -3.66 6.38
CA ASN A 139 -22.65 -4.12 7.77
C ASN A 139 -21.27 -4.64 8.21
N ILE A 140 -20.21 -3.87 7.96
CA ILE A 140 -18.85 -4.20 8.38
C ILE A 140 -18.64 -3.72 9.81
N PRO A 141 -18.19 -4.57 10.75
CA PRO A 141 -17.88 -4.15 12.10
C PRO A 141 -16.86 -3.01 12.11
N PHE A 142 -17.21 -1.87 12.69
CA PHE A 142 -16.41 -0.65 12.69
C PHE A 142 -15.97 -0.28 14.10
N TYR A 143 -14.64 -0.08 14.27
CA TYR A 143 -14.00 0.27 15.52
C TYR A 143 -13.25 1.59 15.39
N PRO A 144 -13.93 2.76 15.50
CA PRO A 144 -13.27 4.06 15.55
C PRO A 144 -12.60 4.27 16.92
N LYS A 145 -11.59 5.14 17.00
CA LYS A 145 -10.79 5.39 18.20
C LYS A 145 -10.25 4.11 18.84
N SER A 146 -9.82 3.18 18.00
CA SER A 146 -9.38 1.86 18.43
C SER A 146 -8.06 1.51 17.78
N GLU A 147 -7.29 0.63 18.39
CA GLU A 147 -6.00 0.21 17.91
C GLU A 147 -5.86 -1.31 17.97
N ILE A 148 -4.94 -1.85 17.20
CA ILE A 148 -4.55 -3.25 17.30
C ILE A 148 -3.56 -3.38 18.46
N GLU A 149 -3.92 -4.14 19.46
CA GLU A 149 -3.02 -4.47 20.57
C GLU A 149 -1.98 -5.51 20.16
N GLY A 150 -2.37 -6.45 19.30
CA GLY A 150 -1.48 -7.47 18.79
C GLY A 150 -2.19 -8.58 18.03
N CYS A 151 -1.36 -9.42 17.41
CA CYS A 151 -1.80 -10.65 16.76
C CYS A 151 -1.47 -11.88 17.62
N GLU A 152 -2.31 -12.90 17.53
CA GLU A 152 -2.12 -14.21 18.14
C GLU A 152 -1.98 -15.27 17.04
N GLY A 153 -0.98 -16.14 17.19
CA GLY A 153 -0.68 -17.26 16.30
C GLY A 153 0.72 -17.79 16.54
N GLN A 154 1.07 -18.95 16.01
CA GLN A 154 2.42 -19.51 16.08
C GLN A 154 3.20 -19.32 14.78
N LYS A 155 2.60 -19.74 13.64
CA LYS A 155 3.22 -19.68 12.31
C LYS A 155 2.61 -18.59 11.43
N GLU A 156 1.40 -18.18 11.73
CA GLU A 156 0.60 -17.20 11.01
C GLU A 156 -0.43 -16.58 11.93
N VAL A 157 -1.04 -15.48 11.53
CA VAL A 157 -2.13 -14.83 12.26
C VAL A 157 -3.32 -15.78 12.36
N LYS A 158 -3.84 -15.96 13.55
CA LYS A 158 -5.09 -16.71 13.84
C LYS A 158 -6.16 -15.82 14.46
N LYS A 159 -5.71 -14.78 15.19
CA LYS A 159 -6.60 -13.80 15.81
C LYS A 159 -5.93 -12.45 15.89
N VAL A 160 -6.74 -11.41 15.87
CA VAL A 160 -6.36 -10.02 16.08
C VAL A 160 -7.06 -9.51 17.32
N SER A 161 -6.32 -8.91 18.25
CA SER A 161 -6.83 -8.26 19.46
C SER A 161 -6.95 -6.75 19.22
N ILE A 162 -8.15 -6.22 19.35
CA ILE A 162 -8.47 -4.81 19.16
C ILE A 162 -8.71 -4.18 20.53
N ARG A 163 -7.99 -3.13 20.87
CA ARG A 163 -8.22 -2.31 22.05
C ARG A 163 -9.14 -1.14 21.65
N THR A 164 -10.33 -1.13 22.23
CA THR A 164 -11.31 -0.08 21.96
C THR A 164 -11.07 1.16 22.84
N LYS A 165 -11.69 2.29 22.49
CA LYS A 165 -11.67 3.55 23.26
C LYS A 165 -12.00 3.33 24.75
N LYS A 166 -12.84 2.36 25.08
CA LYS A 166 -13.21 2.03 26.46
C LYS A 166 -12.20 1.12 27.15
N ASN A 167 -11.03 0.91 26.56
CA ASN A 167 -10.00 -0.01 27.02
C ASN A 167 -10.46 -1.48 27.12
N GLN A 168 -11.49 -1.84 26.37
CA GLN A 168 -11.97 -3.20 26.25
C GLN A 168 -11.24 -3.90 25.11
N ILE A 169 -10.93 -5.18 25.30
CA ILE A 169 -10.28 -6.01 24.29
C ILE A 169 -11.34 -6.82 23.56
N SER A 170 -11.44 -6.62 22.25
CA SER A 170 -12.24 -7.44 21.33
C SER A 170 -11.29 -8.32 20.52
N LYS A 171 -11.62 -9.60 20.35
CA LYS A 171 -10.79 -10.55 19.59
C LYS A 171 -11.53 -11.03 18.36
N ILE A 172 -10.90 -10.91 17.19
CA ILE A 172 -11.44 -11.35 15.92
C ILE A 172 -10.58 -12.49 15.36
N LYS A 173 -11.21 -13.62 15.02
CA LYS A 173 -10.54 -14.70 14.29
C LYS A 173 -10.35 -14.28 12.84
N THR A 174 -9.11 -14.26 12.39
CA THR A 174 -8.72 -13.98 11.02
C THR A 174 -7.31 -14.50 10.77
N SER A 175 -7.02 -14.84 9.52
CA SER A 175 -5.67 -15.17 9.04
C SER A 175 -4.97 -13.96 8.42
N MET A 176 -5.67 -12.81 8.27
CA MET A 176 -5.12 -11.65 7.57
C MET A 176 -5.47 -10.32 8.23
N LEU A 177 -4.44 -9.47 8.36
CA LEU A 177 -4.54 -8.10 8.84
C LEU A 177 -3.85 -7.15 7.86
N CYS A 178 -4.61 -6.26 7.25
CA CYS A 178 -4.11 -5.21 6.36
C CYS A 178 -3.90 -3.92 7.14
N VAL A 179 -2.70 -3.36 7.09
CA VAL A 179 -2.29 -2.21 7.91
C VAL A 179 -1.88 -1.02 7.04
N SER A 180 -2.33 0.18 7.38
CA SER A 180 -1.88 1.43 6.76
C SER A 180 -1.64 2.51 7.80
N GLY A 181 -0.40 2.96 7.94
CA GLY A 181 0.01 4.09 8.77
C GLY A 181 0.17 5.40 8.00
N GLY A 182 -0.40 5.48 6.79
CA GLY A 182 -0.21 6.58 5.85
C GLY A 182 1.02 6.39 4.97
N PHE A 183 1.51 7.46 4.37
CA PHE A 183 2.55 7.41 3.37
C PHE A 183 3.67 8.40 3.63
N ASN A 184 4.89 7.99 3.29
CA ASN A 184 6.04 8.87 3.17
C ASN A 184 6.32 9.11 1.68
N PRO A 185 6.46 10.37 1.22
CA PRO A 185 6.86 10.64 -0.16
C PRO A 185 8.25 10.07 -0.43
N ASP A 186 8.44 9.50 -1.62
CA ASP A 186 9.77 9.13 -2.08
C ASP A 186 10.49 10.37 -2.58
N ILE A 187 11.40 10.88 -1.76
CA ILE A 187 12.18 12.11 -2.02
C ILE A 187 13.60 11.82 -2.50
N HIS A 188 13.93 10.56 -2.80
CA HIS A 188 15.31 10.17 -3.09
C HIS A 188 15.93 10.99 -4.23
N LEU A 189 15.26 11.11 -5.38
CA LEU A 189 15.75 11.92 -6.49
C LEU A 189 15.74 13.42 -6.16
N PHE A 190 14.74 13.89 -5.40
CA PHE A 190 14.66 15.29 -5.01
C PHE A 190 15.87 15.72 -4.17
N THR A 191 16.32 14.88 -3.25
CA THR A 191 17.48 15.19 -2.39
C THR A 191 18.81 15.23 -3.14
N GLN A 192 18.88 14.66 -4.35
CA GLN A 192 20.06 14.69 -5.21
C GLN A 192 20.13 15.96 -6.08
N SER A 193 19.05 16.71 -6.20
CA SER A 193 18.93 17.89 -7.09
C SER A 193 19.55 19.18 -6.55
N LYS A 194 20.44 19.10 -5.58
CA LYS A 194 21.10 20.27 -4.97
C LYS A 194 22.28 20.76 -5.77
#